data_887ba00a3d73f53f7cf6319c338869ad
#
_entry.id   887ba00a3d73f53f7cf6319c338869ad
#
_cell.length_a   1.000
_cell.length_b   1.000
_cell.length_c   1.000
_cell.angle_alpha   90.00
_cell.angle_beta   90.00
_cell.angle_gamma   90.00
#
_symmetry.space_group_name_H-M   'P 1'
#
loop_
_entity.id
_entity.type
_entity.pdbx_description
1 polymer ?
#
loop_
_entity_poly.entity_id
_entity_poly.type
_entity_poly.pdbx_seq_one_letter_code
_entity_poly.pdbx_strand_id
1 'polypeptide(L)'
;LPGMMRSFLNVGINETIAEGLSRKPDFAWAAWDSYRRFLQTWGMFMGLERNFFDVIIDGFKNMHKVSRKIEFNAEQMRSLTLAYKNALEQSGIEVPDDPYEQLQHAILQVFASWYSEQATTYRRQMNISDEWGTAVIVQRMVFGNLNDNSGSGVIFTRDPRGTSPDVTLYGDFIFG
;
A
#
# COMPACT_ATOMS: atom_id res chain seq x y z
N LEU A 1 -9.34 -6.79 -15.10
CA LEU A 1 -8.10 -6.07 -15.43
C LEU A 1 -7.04 -6.28 -14.33
N PRO A 2 -6.56 -7.51 -14.08
CA PRO A 2 -5.59 -7.78 -13.03
C PRO A 2 -4.32 -6.93 -13.20
N GLY A 3 -3.90 -6.22 -12.14
CA GLY A 3 -2.70 -5.39 -12.15
C GLY A 3 -2.80 -4.07 -12.93
N MET A 4 -3.90 -3.82 -13.62
CA MET A 4 -4.10 -2.60 -14.42
C MET A 4 -4.83 -1.50 -13.66
N MET A 5 -5.60 -1.88 -12.66
CA MET A 5 -6.37 -0.97 -11.82
C MET A 5 -5.61 -0.68 -10.53
N ARG A 6 -5.78 0.51 -9.99
CA ARG A 6 -5.12 0.90 -8.75
C ARG A 6 -5.75 0.24 -7.53
N SER A 7 -4.93 -0.05 -6.54
CA SER A 7 -5.37 -0.55 -5.23
C SER A 7 -4.82 0.36 -4.15
N PHE A 8 -5.67 0.69 -3.19
CA PHE A 8 -5.30 1.45 -2.01
C PHE A 8 -5.28 0.52 -0.81
N LEU A 9 -4.18 0.52 -0.11
CA LEU A 9 -4.03 -0.22 1.14
C LEU A 9 -4.11 0.74 2.33
N ASN A 10 -4.57 0.22 3.45
CA ASN A 10 -4.63 0.95 4.72
C ASN A 10 -5.50 2.22 4.68
N VAL A 11 -6.52 2.28 3.82
CA VAL A 11 -7.48 3.38 3.80
C VAL A 11 -8.22 3.43 5.13
N GLY A 12 -8.45 4.63 5.63
CA GLY A 12 -9.09 4.85 6.92
C GLY A 12 -8.12 4.99 8.09
N ILE A 13 -6.79 4.90 7.85
CA ILE A 13 -5.79 5.10 8.89
C ILE A 13 -5.39 6.59 8.96
N ASN A 14 -5.32 7.11 10.17
CA ASN A 14 -4.76 8.41 10.50
C ASN A 14 -3.85 8.30 11.73
N GLU A 15 -3.29 9.42 12.18
CA GLU A 15 -2.38 9.42 13.33
C GLU A 15 -3.04 8.87 14.60
N THR A 16 -4.26 9.31 14.90
CA THR A 16 -5.03 8.86 16.06
C THR A 16 -5.31 7.36 16.03
N ILE A 17 -5.69 6.84 14.87
CA ILE A 17 -5.96 5.41 14.69
C ILE A 17 -4.66 4.60 14.78
N ALA A 18 -3.57 5.07 14.16
CA ALA A 18 -2.26 4.42 14.25
C ALA A 18 -1.78 4.37 15.71
N GLU A 19 -1.92 5.45 16.45
CA GLU A 19 -1.59 5.50 17.88
C GLU A 19 -2.47 4.57 18.71
N GLY A 20 -3.77 4.52 18.44
CA GLY A 20 -4.68 3.58 19.10
C GLY A 20 -4.34 2.11 18.83
N LEU A 21 -3.99 1.79 17.59
CA LEU A 21 -3.55 0.45 17.20
C LEU A 21 -2.19 0.09 17.82
N SER A 22 -1.27 1.03 17.93
CA SER A 22 0.07 0.81 18.48
C SER A 22 0.09 0.42 19.95
N ARG A 23 -1.00 0.68 20.67
CA ARG A 23 -1.17 0.25 22.07
C ARG A 23 -1.54 -1.22 22.23
N LYS A 24 -1.89 -1.90 21.14
CA LYS A 24 -2.16 -3.34 21.17
C LYS A 24 -0.85 -4.11 21.22
N PRO A 25 -0.81 -5.26 21.96
CA PRO A 25 0.38 -6.11 21.99
C PRO A 25 0.85 -6.44 20.57
N ASP A 26 2.16 -6.36 20.34
CA ASP A 26 2.87 -6.70 19.11
C ASP A 26 2.44 -5.91 17.84
N PHE A 27 1.57 -4.90 17.97
CA PHE A 27 1.05 -4.16 16.83
C PHE A 27 1.70 -2.79 16.60
N ALA A 28 2.56 -2.35 17.50
CA ALA A 28 3.10 -0.98 17.48
C ALA A 28 3.85 -0.67 16.17
N TRP A 29 4.76 -1.54 15.78
CA TRP A 29 5.53 -1.36 14.54
C TRP A 29 4.64 -1.41 13.30
N ALA A 30 3.75 -2.42 13.23
CA ALA A 30 2.86 -2.63 12.09
C ALA A 30 1.84 -1.49 11.91
N ALA A 31 1.35 -0.92 13.01
CA ALA A 31 0.43 0.22 12.97
C ALA A 31 1.07 1.44 12.28
N TRP A 32 2.29 1.79 12.69
CA TRP A 32 3.00 2.92 12.11
C TRP A 32 3.49 2.65 10.69
N ASP A 33 3.97 1.43 10.37
CA ASP A 33 4.31 1.08 8.99
C ASP A 33 3.07 1.10 8.07
N SER A 34 1.90 0.70 8.57
CA SER A 34 0.65 0.78 7.81
C SER A 34 0.27 2.22 7.49
N TYR A 35 0.38 3.12 8.46
CA TYR A 35 0.14 4.55 8.23
C TYR A 35 1.18 5.15 7.29
N ARG A 36 2.45 4.84 7.45
CA ARG A 36 3.52 5.25 6.53
C ARG A 36 3.24 4.79 5.09
N ARG A 37 2.79 3.54 4.90
CA ARG A 37 2.44 3.00 3.57
C ARG A 37 1.25 3.73 2.97
N PHE A 38 0.25 4.05 3.78
CA PHE A 38 -0.89 4.84 3.34
C PHE A 38 -0.43 6.23 2.85
N LEU A 39 0.35 6.96 3.64
CA LEU A 39 0.89 8.27 3.29
C LEU A 39 1.73 8.23 2.00
N GLN A 40 2.58 7.21 1.86
CA GLN A 40 3.36 7.02 0.64
C GLN A 40 2.45 6.79 -0.58
N THR A 41 1.47 5.90 -0.45
CA THR A 41 0.52 5.62 -1.53
C THR A 41 -0.27 6.87 -1.89
N TRP A 42 -0.72 7.61 -0.90
CA TRP A 42 -1.46 8.87 -1.08
C TRP A 42 -0.62 9.92 -1.82
N GLY A 43 0.59 10.16 -1.37
CA GLY A 43 1.49 11.13 -2.02
C GLY A 43 1.85 10.75 -3.45
N MET A 44 2.16 9.48 -3.70
CA MET A 44 2.39 8.97 -5.07
C MET A 44 1.14 9.14 -5.94
N PHE A 45 -0.01 9.09 -5.33
CA PHE A 45 -1.28 9.29 -5.98
C PHE A 45 -1.47 10.76 -6.41
N MET A 46 -1.05 11.67 -5.55
CA MET A 46 -1.07 13.11 -5.79
C MET A 46 0.08 13.60 -6.70
N GLY A 47 0.84 12.66 -7.28
CA GLY A 47 1.85 12.94 -8.29
C GLY A 47 3.30 12.94 -7.81
N LEU A 48 3.56 12.64 -6.53
CA LEU A 48 4.93 12.47 -6.06
C LEU A 48 5.53 11.17 -6.58
N GLU A 49 6.80 11.20 -6.92
CA GLU A 49 7.54 10.01 -7.30
C GLU A 49 7.94 9.19 -6.07
N ARG A 50 8.15 7.90 -6.26
CA ARG A 50 8.61 7.00 -5.20
C ARG A 50 9.92 7.47 -4.58
N ASN A 51 10.84 7.98 -5.39
CA ASN A 51 12.14 8.49 -4.96
C ASN A 51 12.04 9.59 -3.89
N PHE A 52 10.96 10.39 -3.88
CA PHE A 52 10.70 11.37 -2.83
C PHE A 52 10.68 10.72 -1.44
N PHE A 53 10.02 9.59 -1.31
CA PHE A 53 9.91 8.84 -0.06
C PHE A 53 11.17 8.02 0.23
N ASP A 54 11.84 7.51 -0.81
CA ASP A 54 13.06 6.72 -0.66
C ASP A 54 14.20 7.59 -0.08
N VAL A 55 14.30 8.86 -0.44
CA VAL A 55 15.26 9.80 0.17
C VAL A 55 15.01 9.97 1.68
N ILE A 56 13.76 10.10 2.09
CA ILE A 56 13.42 10.26 3.52
C ILE A 56 13.79 9.00 4.31
N ILE A 57 13.38 7.82 3.83
CA ILE A 57 13.67 6.57 4.56
C ILE A 57 15.16 6.25 4.59
N ASP A 58 15.92 6.56 3.54
CA ASP A 58 17.37 6.35 3.52
C ASP A 58 18.08 7.31 4.48
N GLY A 59 17.59 8.54 4.62
CA GLY A 59 18.04 9.45 5.67
C GLY A 59 17.84 8.86 7.09
N PHE A 60 16.68 8.27 7.36
CA PHE A 60 16.40 7.60 8.62
C PHE A 60 17.28 6.35 8.84
N LYS A 61 17.49 5.53 7.81
CA LYS A 61 18.41 4.38 7.89
C LYS A 61 19.83 4.81 8.26
N ASN A 62 20.32 5.86 7.61
CA ASN A 62 21.66 6.39 7.88
C ASN A 62 21.76 6.95 9.32
N MET A 63 20.76 7.70 9.78
CA MET A 63 20.69 8.26 11.12
C MET A 63 20.73 7.18 12.21
N HIS A 64 19.98 6.09 12.00
CA HIS A 64 19.86 4.99 12.96
C HIS A 64 20.85 3.84 12.71
N LYS A 65 21.70 3.94 11.70
CA LYS A 65 22.73 2.94 11.32
C LYS A 65 22.13 1.54 11.06
N VAL A 66 20.99 1.50 10.38
CA VAL A 66 20.32 0.26 9.96
C VAL A 66 20.32 0.14 8.44
N SER A 67 20.33 -1.08 7.95
CA SER A 67 20.35 -1.35 6.51
C SER A 67 18.95 -1.56 5.93
N ARG A 68 18.05 -2.13 6.72
CA ARG A 68 16.70 -2.49 6.28
C ARG A 68 15.66 -1.86 7.18
N LYS A 69 14.53 -1.51 6.58
CA LYS A 69 13.39 -0.91 7.29
C LYS A 69 12.88 -1.76 8.46
N ILE A 70 12.93 -3.08 8.33
CA ILE A 70 12.47 -4.00 9.39
C ILE A 70 13.32 -3.91 10.67
N GLU A 71 14.50 -3.32 10.61
CA GLU A 71 15.40 -3.15 11.75
C GLU A 71 15.02 -1.92 12.59
N PHE A 72 14.13 -1.06 12.12
CA PHE A 72 13.59 0.03 12.95
C PHE A 72 12.75 -0.54 14.09
N ASN A 73 12.89 0.05 15.28
CA ASN A 73 11.92 -0.18 16.33
C ASN A 73 10.61 0.62 16.09
N ALA A 74 9.60 0.39 16.92
CA ALA A 74 8.29 1.01 16.74
C ALA A 74 8.33 2.55 16.83
N GLU A 75 9.17 3.13 17.71
CA GLU A 75 9.31 4.59 17.85
C GLU A 75 10.03 5.22 16.66
N GLN A 76 11.04 4.54 16.13
CA GLN A 76 11.71 4.96 14.89
C GLN A 76 10.76 4.89 13.70
N MET A 77 9.91 3.87 13.63
CA MET A 77 8.88 3.75 12.58
C MET A 77 7.84 4.86 12.72
N ARG A 78 7.42 5.20 13.96
CA ARG A 78 6.55 6.35 14.23
C ARG A 78 7.17 7.64 13.71
N SER A 79 8.42 7.91 14.09
CA SER A 79 9.13 9.11 13.67
C SER A 79 9.27 9.23 12.15
N LEU A 80 9.59 8.12 11.46
CA LEU A 80 9.62 8.05 10.00
C LEU A 80 8.25 8.34 9.37
N THR A 81 7.17 7.81 9.97
CA THR A 81 5.81 8.04 9.49
C THR A 81 5.41 9.51 9.59
N LEU A 82 5.72 10.14 10.73
CA LEU A 82 5.47 11.57 10.92
C LEU A 82 6.32 12.44 9.98
N ALA A 83 7.55 12.02 9.68
CA ALA A 83 8.36 12.69 8.67
C ALA A 83 7.73 12.62 7.26
N TYR A 84 7.11 11.50 6.90
CA TYR A 84 6.34 11.38 5.64
C TYR A 84 5.15 12.33 5.64
N LYS A 85 4.37 12.39 6.74
CA LYS A 85 3.23 13.30 6.88
C LYS A 85 3.66 14.77 6.68
N ASN A 86 4.69 15.19 7.42
CA ASN A 86 5.21 16.55 7.32
C ASN A 86 5.73 16.89 5.90
N ALA A 87 6.39 15.93 5.25
CA ALA A 87 6.88 16.14 3.88
C ALA A 87 5.74 16.29 2.86
N LEU A 88 4.62 15.58 3.03
CA LEU A 88 3.42 15.77 2.21
C LEU A 88 2.82 17.15 2.43
N GLU A 89 2.65 17.57 3.68
CA GLU A 89 2.13 18.90 4.03
C GLU A 89 3.01 20.02 3.44
N GLN A 90 4.34 19.90 3.54
CA GLN A 90 5.29 20.85 2.95
C GLN A 90 5.23 20.86 1.42
N SER A 91 4.81 19.77 0.80
CA SER A 91 4.59 19.69 -0.65
C SER A 91 3.19 20.19 -1.07
N GLY A 92 2.41 20.72 -0.14
CA GLY A 92 1.04 21.19 -0.39
C GLY A 92 0.02 20.05 -0.61
N ILE A 93 0.36 18.84 -0.19
CA ILE A 93 -0.54 17.68 -0.29
C ILE A 93 -1.25 17.48 1.04
N GLU A 94 -2.55 17.71 1.03
CA GLU A 94 -3.42 17.46 2.16
C GLU A 94 -3.84 15.98 2.20
N VAL A 95 -3.73 15.38 3.37
CA VAL A 95 -4.21 14.01 3.65
C VAL A 95 -5.41 14.13 4.58
N PRO A 96 -6.62 13.74 4.14
CA PRO A 96 -7.80 13.82 5.00
C PRO A 96 -7.64 12.98 6.26
N ASP A 97 -8.00 13.54 7.41
CA ASP A 97 -8.03 12.80 8.68
C ASP A 97 -9.30 11.94 8.81
N ASP A 98 -10.39 12.30 8.13
CA ASP A 98 -11.61 11.50 8.13
C ASP A 98 -11.45 10.24 7.28
N PRO A 99 -11.61 9.03 7.87
CA PRO A 99 -11.57 7.77 7.15
C PRO A 99 -12.53 7.66 5.96
N TYR A 100 -13.70 8.30 6.06
CA TYR A 100 -14.69 8.27 4.98
C TYR A 100 -14.32 9.19 3.83
N GLU A 101 -13.70 10.33 4.10
CA GLU A 101 -13.12 11.17 3.05
C GLU A 101 -12.00 10.44 2.33
N GLN A 102 -11.10 9.79 3.07
CA GLN A 102 -10.04 8.97 2.47
C GLN A 102 -10.63 7.89 1.56
N LEU A 103 -11.68 7.19 2.02
CA LEU A 103 -12.35 6.16 1.24
C LEU A 103 -13.00 6.72 -0.02
N GLN A 104 -13.69 7.86 0.08
CA GLN A 104 -14.33 8.51 -1.06
C GLN A 104 -13.29 8.88 -2.12
N HIS A 105 -12.19 9.50 -1.72
CA HIS A 105 -11.09 9.82 -2.61
C HIS A 105 -10.49 8.57 -3.26
N ALA A 106 -10.24 7.52 -2.48
CA ALA A 106 -9.70 6.25 -3.01
C ALA A 106 -10.63 5.63 -4.06
N ILE A 107 -11.95 5.61 -3.82
CA ILE A 107 -12.95 5.11 -4.77
C ILE A 107 -12.92 5.90 -6.08
N LEU A 108 -12.97 7.24 -5.99
CA LEU A 108 -12.94 8.11 -7.17
C LEU A 108 -11.69 7.86 -8.01
N GLN A 109 -10.61 7.60 -7.35
CA GLN A 109 -9.35 7.37 -8.01
C GLN A 109 -9.23 5.98 -8.63
N VAL A 110 -9.81 4.95 -8.03
CA VAL A 110 -9.93 3.65 -8.69
C VAL A 110 -10.74 3.80 -9.97
N PHE A 111 -11.86 4.52 -9.94
CA PHE A 111 -12.63 4.81 -11.15
C PHE A 111 -11.81 5.59 -12.20
N ALA A 112 -11.08 6.62 -11.78
CA ALA A 112 -10.23 7.39 -12.69
C ALA A 112 -9.12 6.54 -13.32
N SER A 113 -8.62 5.52 -12.61
CA SER A 113 -7.58 4.63 -13.14
C SER A 113 -8.04 3.77 -14.34
N TRP A 114 -9.35 3.66 -14.57
CA TRP A 114 -9.92 3.06 -15.80
C TRP A 114 -9.43 3.76 -17.06
N TYR A 115 -9.21 5.06 -16.98
CA TYR A 115 -8.78 5.89 -18.11
C TYR A 115 -7.26 6.10 -18.17
N SER A 116 -6.51 5.42 -17.31
CA SER A 116 -5.04 5.46 -17.38
C SER A 116 -4.54 4.87 -18.70
N GLU A 117 -3.39 5.34 -19.16
CA GLU A 117 -2.74 4.84 -20.36
C GLU A 117 -2.53 3.32 -20.33
N GLN A 118 -2.06 2.83 -19.16
CA GLN A 118 -1.85 1.40 -18.94
C GLN A 118 -3.15 0.59 -19.09
N ALA A 119 -4.24 1.03 -18.45
CA ALA A 119 -5.52 0.34 -18.52
C ALA A 119 -6.13 0.40 -19.92
N THR A 120 -6.01 1.53 -20.60
CA THR A 120 -6.48 1.72 -21.97
C THR A 120 -5.72 0.83 -22.97
N THR A 121 -4.40 0.79 -22.85
CA THR A 121 -3.55 -0.07 -23.69
C THR A 121 -3.90 -1.55 -23.50
N TYR A 122 -4.05 -1.99 -22.25
CA TYR A 122 -4.43 -3.36 -21.93
C TYR A 122 -5.82 -3.71 -22.53
N ARG A 123 -6.81 -2.83 -22.39
CA ARG A 123 -8.14 -3.07 -22.96
C ARG A 123 -8.10 -3.23 -24.49
N ARG A 124 -7.33 -2.38 -25.17
CA ARG A 124 -7.15 -2.50 -26.64
C ARG A 124 -6.52 -3.84 -27.02
N GLN A 125 -5.49 -4.28 -26.30
CA GLN A 125 -4.84 -5.57 -26.57
C GLN A 125 -5.75 -6.76 -26.31
N MET A 126 -6.65 -6.66 -25.32
CA MET A 126 -7.56 -7.73 -24.92
C MET A 126 -8.94 -7.63 -25.59
N ASN A 127 -9.15 -6.68 -26.50
CA ASN A 127 -10.44 -6.41 -27.17
C ASN A 127 -11.59 -6.19 -26.16
N ILE A 128 -11.31 -5.48 -25.07
CA ILE A 128 -12.30 -5.09 -24.06
C ILE A 128 -12.85 -3.71 -24.43
N SER A 129 -14.18 -3.58 -24.48
CA SER A 129 -14.83 -2.32 -24.83
C SER A 129 -14.50 -1.19 -23.85
N ASP A 130 -14.24 0.00 -24.37
CA ASP A 130 -14.06 1.21 -23.58
C ASP A 130 -15.38 1.72 -22.96
N GLU A 131 -16.54 1.26 -23.47
CA GLU A 131 -17.86 1.56 -22.92
C GLU A 131 -18.15 0.81 -21.61
N TRP A 132 -17.37 -0.21 -21.30
CA TRP A 132 -17.47 -0.88 -20.02
C TRP A 132 -16.90 0.02 -18.91
N GLY A 133 -17.29 -0.27 -17.69
CA GLY A 133 -16.77 0.40 -16.50
C GLY A 133 -16.01 -0.58 -15.62
N THR A 134 -15.63 -0.08 -14.46
CA THR A 134 -15.03 -0.89 -13.40
C THR A 134 -15.87 -0.85 -12.14
N ALA A 135 -15.66 -1.80 -11.25
CA ALA A 135 -16.22 -1.84 -9.92
C ALA A 135 -15.11 -1.66 -8.88
N VAL A 136 -15.50 -1.23 -7.69
CA VAL A 136 -14.61 -1.09 -6.53
C VAL A 136 -15.03 -2.10 -5.47
N ILE A 137 -14.04 -2.81 -4.92
CA ILE A 137 -14.22 -3.70 -3.78
C ILE A 137 -13.55 -3.06 -2.57
N VAL A 138 -14.34 -2.79 -1.53
CA VAL A 138 -13.83 -2.35 -0.22
C VAL A 138 -13.73 -3.58 0.67
N GLN A 139 -12.52 -3.91 1.10
CA GLN A 139 -12.25 -5.11 1.86
C GLN A 139 -11.55 -4.79 3.17
N ARG A 140 -11.93 -5.48 4.23
CA ARG A 140 -11.25 -5.38 5.52
C ARG A 140 -9.78 -5.81 5.39
N MET A 141 -8.88 -4.98 5.96
CA MET A 141 -7.45 -5.30 6.00
C MET A 141 -7.17 -6.48 6.96
N VAL A 142 -6.28 -7.37 6.50
CA VAL A 142 -5.61 -8.38 7.32
C VAL A 142 -4.11 -8.05 7.27
N PHE A 143 -3.48 -7.98 8.43
CA PHE A 143 -2.10 -7.52 8.55
C PHE A 143 -1.13 -8.70 8.53
N GLY A 144 -0.49 -8.92 7.38
CA GLY A 144 0.55 -9.94 7.23
C GLY A 144 1.89 -9.58 7.84
N ASN A 145 2.03 -8.37 8.37
CA ASN A 145 3.22 -7.83 9.02
C ASN A 145 3.00 -7.53 10.52
N LEU A 146 2.08 -8.27 11.14
CA LEU A 146 1.72 -8.05 12.55
C LEU A 146 2.87 -8.45 13.49
N ASN A 147 3.41 -9.64 13.29
CA ASN A 147 4.51 -10.23 14.07
C ASN A 147 5.14 -11.39 13.28
N ASP A 148 6.16 -12.03 13.85
CA ASP A 148 6.90 -13.14 13.23
C ASP A 148 6.03 -14.36 12.87
N ASN A 149 4.82 -14.49 13.43
CA ASN A 149 3.85 -15.56 13.12
C ASN A 149 2.84 -15.13 12.05
N SER A 150 2.96 -13.91 11.53
CA SER A 150 2.14 -13.39 10.44
C SER A 150 2.82 -13.64 9.11
N GLY A 151 2.09 -13.52 8.02
CA GLY A 151 2.69 -13.61 6.71
C GLY A 151 1.75 -13.14 5.62
N SER A 152 2.33 -12.97 4.45
CA SER A 152 1.59 -12.63 3.23
C SER A 152 2.11 -13.47 2.08
N GLY A 153 1.24 -13.79 1.14
CA GLY A 153 1.64 -14.56 -0.02
C GLY A 153 0.70 -14.37 -1.20
N VAL A 154 1.14 -14.86 -2.34
CA VAL A 154 0.34 -14.94 -3.55
C VAL A 154 0.28 -16.41 -3.96
N ILE A 155 -0.92 -16.93 -4.13
CA ILE A 155 -1.16 -18.31 -4.55
C ILE A 155 -1.91 -18.29 -5.86
N PHE A 156 -1.39 -19.01 -6.82
CA PHE A 156 -2.04 -19.29 -8.09
C PHE A 156 -2.68 -20.68 -8.02
N THR A 157 -3.89 -20.78 -8.50
CA THR A 157 -4.60 -22.08 -8.58
C THR A 157 -4.06 -22.98 -9.69
N ARG A 158 -3.14 -22.46 -10.51
CA ARG A 158 -2.44 -23.16 -11.58
C ARG A 158 -1.02 -22.61 -11.71
N ASP A 159 -0.04 -23.46 -11.98
CA ASP A 159 1.32 -23.01 -12.28
C ASP A 159 1.33 -22.13 -13.54
N PRO A 160 1.67 -20.82 -13.42
CA PRO A 160 1.68 -19.91 -14.57
C PRO A 160 2.71 -20.28 -15.64
N ARG A 161 3.68 -21.12 -15.32
CA ARG A 161 4.69 -21.62 -16.26
C ARG A 161 4.17 -22.73 -17.17
N GLY A 162 2.99 -23.27 -16.87
CA GLY A 162 2.32 -24.27 -17.70
C GLY A 162 3.03 -25.63 -17.81
N THR A 163 3.93 -25.94 -16.89
CA THR A 163 4.78 -27.13 -16.97
C THR A 163 4.11 -28.43 -16.50
N SER A 164 2.96 -28.36 -15.85
CA SER A 164 2.22 -29.51 -15.38
C SER A 164 0.76 -29.49 -15.87
N PRO A 165 0.20 -30.64 -16.35
CA PRO A 165 -1.22 -30.74 -16.64
C PRO A 165 -2.09 -30.79 -15.37
N ASP A 166 -1.48 -31.09 -14.21
CA ASP A 166 -2.19 -31.21 -12.94
C ASP A 166 -2.44 -29.84 -12.29
N VAL A 167 -3.55 -29.74 -11.56
CA VAL A 167 -3.88 -28.57 -10.74
C VAL A 167 -2.93 -28.54 -9.55
N THR A 168 -1.81 -27.85 -9.72
CA THR A 168 -0.81 -27.68 -8.66
C THR A 168 -0.87 -26.25 -8.14
N LEU A 169 -1.08 -26.08 -6.87
CA LEU A 169 -0.95 -24.76 -6.23
C LEU A 169 0.49 -24.29 -6.35
N TYR A 170 0.65 -23.09 -6.88
CA TYR A 170 1.95 -22.44 -7.03
C TYR A 170 1.90 -21.06 -6.39
N GLY A 171 2.93 -20.68 -5.66
CA GLY A 171 2.94 -19.36 -5.04
C GLY A 171 4.19 -19.08 -4.23
N ASP A 172 4.29 -17.83 -3.82
CA ASP A 172 5.32 -17.31 -2.94
C ASP A 172 4.71 -16.82 -1.63
N PHE A 173 5.45 -16.97 -0.56
CA PHE A 173 5.05 -16.59 0.79
C PHE A 173 6.22 -15.91 1.49
N ILE A 174 5.91 -14.88 2.27
CA ILE A 174 6.87 -14.17 3.10
C ILE A 174 6.32 -14.01 4.52
N PHE A 175 7.15 -14.24 5.51
CA PHE A 175 6.83 -13.89 6.90
C PHE A 175 6.87 -12.37 7.11
N GLY A 176 6.01 -11.90 8.02
CA GLY A 176 5.86 -10.48 8.33
C GLY A 176 6.89 -9.92 9.30
#